data_ab8e3dbdf1c1f84e7f3ca5c8b0baef23
#
_entry.id   ab8e3dbdf1c1f84e7f3ca5c8b0baef23
#
_cell.length_a   1.000
_cell.length_b   1.000
_cell.length_c   1.000
_cell.angle_alpha   90.00
_cell.angle_beta   90.00
_cell.angle_gamma   90.00
#
_symmetry.space_group_name_H-M   'P 1'
#
loop_
_entity.id
_entity.type
_entity.pdbx_description
1 polymer ?
#
loop_
_entity_poly.entity_id
_entity_poly.type
_entity_poly.pdbx_seq_one_letter_code
_entity_poly.pdbx_strand_id
1 'polypeptide(L)'
;MIYLQLFFSFLMIGTVSFGGGYGMISLIRETVLSYGWLSEEEFLNFIAVSESTPGPLAVNMATFIGSSQGGILGSFFATLGVVMPSFFIILLIAALLKNFMKYAGVQAFLSGIRPCVVAMILSTAVTMGLGTLFSVRSVDDIGSLLNLGLSSEAVSSYSSATGSLSSGAVVPDYKGIFIFVFLIVLHVLWKHFRKKTISPILMLLLSAGLGMVVYGVL
;
A
#
# COMPACT_ATOMS: atom_id res chain seq x y z
N MET A 1 -21.52 -23.56 -7.62
CA MET A 1 -21.05 -22.67 -8.71
C MET A 1 -20.28 -21.43 -8.22
N ILE A 2 -20.33 -21.13 -6.91
CA ILE A 2 -19.70 -19.93 -6.33
C ILE A 2 -18.17 -19.83 -6.58
N TYR A 3 -17.44 -20.95 -6.49
CA TYR A 3 -15.97 -20.95 -6.67
C TYR A 3 -15.53 -20.50 -8.06
N LEU A 4 -16.20 -20.94 -9.11
CA LEU A 4 -15.92 -20.50 -10.48
C LEU A 4 -16.27 -19.03 -10.68
N GLN A 5 -17.36 -18.59 -10.08
CA GLN A 5 -17.78 -17.21 -10.13
C GLN A 5 -16.77 -16.28 -9.44
N LEU A 6 -16.30 -16.65 -8.25
CA LEU A 6 -15.22 -15.97 -7.54
C LEU A 6 -13.94 -15.94 -8.39
N PHE A 7 -13.53 -17.08 -8.92
CA PHE A 7 -12.33 -17.17 -9.75
C PHE A 7 -12.38 -16.24 -10.98
N PHE A 8 -13.46 -16.31 -11.78
CA PHE A 8 -13.57 -15.50 -13.00
C PHE A 8 -13.75 -14.02 -12.71
N SER A 9 -14.50 -13.65 -11.68
CA SER A 9 -14.65 -12.24 -11.27
C SER A 9 -13.34 -11.65 -10.85
N PHE A 10 -12.59 -12.31 -10.00
CA PHE A 10 -11.28 -11.83 -9.56
C PHE A 10 -10.19 -11.92 -10.65
N LEU A 11 -10.30 -12.87 -11.58
CA LEU A 11 -9.45 -12.93 -12.76
C LEU A 11 -9.71 -11.73 -13.68
N MET A 12 -10.95 -11.36 -13.90
CA MET A 12 -11.31 -10.17 -14.68
C MET A 12 -10.79 -8.89 -13.99
N ILE A 13 -11.00 -8.75 -12.68
CA ILE A 13 -10.48 -7.63 -11.90
C ILE A 13 -8.95 -7.55 -12.02
N GLY A 14 -8.24 -8.67 -11.83
CA GLY A 14 -6.79 -8.71 -11.93
C GLY A 14 -6.25 -8.39 -13.33
N THR A 15 -7.02 -8.64 -14.38
CA THR A 15 -6.64 -8.38 -15.78
C THR A 15 -6.85 -6.90 -16.16
N VAL A 16 -7.96 -6.31 -15.73
CA VAL A 16 -8.38 -4.95 -16.13
C VAL A 16 -7.79 -3.87 -15.22
N SER A 17 -7.29 -4.27 -14.06
CA SER A 17 -6.82 -3.33 -13.05
C SER A 17 -5.56 -2.57 -13.48
N PHE A 18 -5.67 -1.23 -13.46
CA PHE A 18 -4.56 -0.30 -13.63
C PHE A 18 -4.47 0.60 -12.37
N GLY A 19 -3.25 1.05 -12.04
CA GLY A 19 -3.05 2.02 -10.95
C GLY A 19 -2.80 1.43 -9.57
N GLY A 20 -2.59 0.12 -9.45
CA GLY A 20 -2.27 -0.54 -8.18
C GLY A 20 -3.49 -0.94 -7.34
N GLY A 21 -3.26 -1.31 -6.08
CA GLY A 21 -4.29 -1.88 -5.19
C GLY A 21 -5.51 -1.00 -4.96
N TYR A 22 -5.32 0.31 -4.84
CA TYR A 22 -6.43 1.26 -4.66
C TYR A 22 -7.31 1.41 -5.90
N GLY A 23 -6.74 1.35 -7.12
CA GLY A 23 -7.51 1.35 -8.35
C GLY A 23 -8.42 0.13 -8.50
N MET A 24 -8.07 -0.98 -7.84
CA MET A 24 -8.88 -2.19 -7.84
C MET A 24 -10.09 -2.11 -6.90
N ILE A 25 -10.07 -1.26 -5.88
CA ILE A 25 -11.16 -1.16 -4.88
C ILE A 25 -12.51 -0.88 -5.54
N SER A 26 -12.55 0.04 -6.50
CA SER A 26 -13.79 0.38 -7.20
C SER A 26 -14.35 -0.79 -8.02
N LEU A 27 -13.48 -1.53 -8.71
CA LEU A 27 -13.87 -2.71 -9.49
C LEU A 27 -14.34 -3.86 -8.59
N ILE A 28 -13.64 -4.09 -7.47
CA ILE A 28 -14.04 -5.09 -6.48
C ILE A 28 -15.40 -4.71 -5.90
N ARG A 29 -15.58 -3.43 -5.49
CA ARG A 29 -16.83 -2.93 -4.94
C ARG A 29 -18.01 -3.17 -5.89
N GLU A 30 -17.88 -2.73 -7.14
CA GLU A 30 -18.92 -2.92 -8.16
C GLU A 30 -19.25 -4.39 -8.34
N THR A 31 -18.25 -5.26 -8.44
CA THR A 31 -18.43 -6.70 -8.59
C THR A 31 -19.15 -7.31 -7.39
N VAL A 32 -18.69 -7.01 -6.18
CA VAL A 32 -19.22 -7.60 -4.94
C VAL A 32 -20.66 -7.18 -4.68
N LEU A 33 -20.99 -5.91 -4.93
CA LEU A 33 -22.34 -5.40 -4.76
C LEU A 33 -23.29 -5.91 -5.85
N SER A 34 -22.82 -6.00 -7.11
CA SER A 34 -23.65 -6.52 -8.22
C SER A 34 -24.03 -7.99 -8.05
N TYR A 35 -23.15 -8.79 -7.47
CA TYR A 35 -23.45 -10.18 -7.15
C TYR A 35 -24.16 -10.36 -5.79
N GLY A 36 -24.33 -9.29 -5.01
CA GLY A 36 -24.93 -9.34 -3.68
C GLY A 36 -24.10 -10.17 -2.69
N TRP A 37 -22.79 -10.25 -2.87
CA TRP A 37 -21.90 -11.01 -1.98
C TRP A 37 -21.74 -10.33 -0.62
N LEU A 38 -21.68 -9.02 -0.60
CA LEU A 38 -21.55 -8.20 0.60
C LEU A 38 -22.45 -6.96 0.48
N SER A 39 -22.85 -6.41 1.62
CA SER A 39 -23.39 -5.07 1.73
C SER A 39 -22.29 -4.01 1.62
N GLU A 40 -22.67 -2.76 1.42
CA GLU A 40 -21.72 -1.63 1.39
C GLU A 40 -20.92 -1.51 2.69
N GLU A 41 -21.59 -1.70 3.82
CA GLU A 41 -20.96 -1.61 5.15
C GLU A 41 -19.94 -2.72 5.37
N GLU A 42 -20.29 -3.96 5.01
CA GLU A 42 -19.35 -5.10 5.09
C GLU A 42 -18.16 -4.89 4.18
N PHE A 43 -18.37 -4.35 2.98
CA PHE A 43 -17.29 -4.05 2.04
C PHE A 43 -16.30 -3.04 2.63
N LEU A 44 -16.77 -1.96 3.27
CA LEU A 44 -15.91 -0.99 3.94
C LEU A 44 -15.10 -1.62 5.08
N ASN A 45 -15.72 -2.51 5.85
CA ASN A 45 -15.03 -3.28 6.89
C ASN A 45 -13.93 -4.17 6.30
N PHE A 46 -14.17 -4.82 5.16
CA PHE A 46 -13.14 -5.63 4.50
C PHE A 46 -11.99 -4.79 3.94
N ILE A 47 -12.23 -3.55 3.49
CA ILE A 47 -11.14 -2.63 3.14
C ILE A 47 -10.27 -2.37 4.36
N ALA A 48 -10.86 -1.98 5.48
CA ALA A 48 -10.11 -1.66 6.71
C ALA A 48 -9.27 -2.86 7.20
N VAL A 49 -9.83 -4.06 7.18
CA VAL A 49 -9.11 -5.29 7.56
C VAL A 49 -8.00 -5.60 6.57
N SER A 50 -8.24 -5.42 5.27
CA SER A 50 -7.26 -5.67 4.22
C SER A 50 -6.07 -4.70 4.26
N GLU A 51 -6.32 -3.43 4.63
CA GLU A 51 -5.27 -2.43 4.85
C GLU A 51 -4.44 -2.72 6.10
N SER A 52 -5.07 -3.25 7.14
CA SER A 52 -4.39 -3.65 8.37
C SER A 52 -3.55 -4.93 8.21
N THR A 53 -3.82 -5.71 7.18
CA THR A 53 -3.14 -6.99 6.92
C THR A 53 -1.91 -6.76 6.05
N PRO A 54 -0.70 -7.18 6.47
CA PRO A 54 0.50 -7.05 5.65
C PRO A 54 0.38 -7.82 4.33
N GLY A 55 0.41 -7.12 3.20
CA GLY A 55 0.32 -7.75 1.87
C GLY A 55 -0.31 -6.83 0.83
N PRO A 56 -0.37 -7.26 -0.44
CA PRO A 56 -1.06 -6.51 -1.49
C PRO A 56 -2.55 -6.41 -1.20
N LEU A 57 -3.07 -5.19 -1.13
CA LEU A 57 -4.47 -4.90 -0.77
C LEU A 57 -5.47 -5.74 -1.56
N ALA A 58 -5.32 -5.79 -2.88
CA ALA A 58 -6.22 -6.55 -3.75
C ALA A 58 -6.20 -8.07 -3.48
N VAL A 59 -5.04 -8.63 -3.14
CA VAL A 59 -4.90 -10.04 -2.79
C VAL A 59 -5.57 -10.32 -1.43
N ASN A 60 -5.36 -9.43 -0.45
CA ASN A 60 -6.01 -9.53 0.85
C ASN A 60 -7.53 -9.46 0.71
N MET A 61 -8.05 -8.48 -0.04
CA MET A 61 -9.48 -8.35 -0.30
C MET A 61 -10.05 -9.60 -1.00
N ALA A 62 -9.39 -10.10 -2.04
CA ALA A 62 -9.82 -11.31 -2.74
C ALA A 62 -9.90 -12.51 -1.77
N THR A 63 -8.91 -12.65 -0.90
CA THR A 63 -8.86 -13.71 0.09
C THR A 63 -10.00 -13.60 1.10
N PHE A 64 -10.26 -12.41 1.64
CA PHE A 64 -11.32 -12.19 2.62
C PHE A 64 -12.72 -12.34 2.02
N ILE A 65 -12.97 -11.74 0.85
CA ILE A 65 -14.24 -11.88 0.13
C ILE A 65 -14.46 -13.35 -0.25
N GLY A 66 -13.45 -14.03 -0.76
CA GLY A 66 -13.52 -15.44 -1.06
C GLY A 66 -13.84 -16.30 0.16
N SER A 67 -13.24 -15.95 1.32
CA SER A 67 -13.51 -16.62 2.60
C SER A 67 -14.95 -16.44 3.06
N SER A 68 -15.49 -15.25 2.96
CA SER A 68 -16.88 -14.97 3.36
C SER A 68 -17.90 -15.71 2.51
N GLN A 69 -17.62 -15.91 1.21
CA GLN A 69 -18.55 -16.53 0.26
C GLN A 69 -18.42 -18.05 0.13
N GLY A 70 -17.23 -18.59 0.33
CA GLY A 70 -16.96 -20.01 0.08
C GLY A 70 -15.94 -20.65 1.03
N GLY A 71 -15.68 -20.04 2.18
CA GLY A 71 -14.70 -20.52 3.15
C GLY A 71 -13.30 -20.64 2.56
N ILE A 72 -12.52 -21.61 3.00
CA ILE A 72 -11.12 -21.81 2.59
C ILE A 72 -10.97 -22.00 1.07
N LEU A 73 -11.88 -22.77 0.45
CA LEU A 73 -11.87 -22.97 -1.00
C LEU A 73 -12.22 -21.69 -1.75
N GLY A 74 -13.18 -20.90 -1.24
CA GLY A 74 -13.51 -19.59 -1.80
C GLY A 74 -12.32 -18.65 -1.77
N SER A 75 -11.59 -18.57 -0.66
CA SER A 75 -10.33 -17.80 -0.55
C SER A 75 -9.31 -18.23 -1.59
N PHE A 76 -9.12 -19.54 -1.75
CA PHE A 76 -8.15 -20.08 -2.71
C PHE A 76 -8.48 -19.67 -4.14
N PHE A 77 -9.74 -19.86 -4.57
CA PHE A 77 -10.15 -19.55 -5.95
C PHE A 77 -10.16 -18.05 -6.23
N ALA A 78 -10.60 -17.22 -5.30
CA ALA A 78 -10.58 -15.77 -5.45
C ALA A 78 -9.14 -15.22 -5.52
N THR A 79 -8.27 -15.66 -4.63
CA THR A 79 -6.86 -15.27 -4.60
C THR A 79 -6.12 -15.74 -5.85
N LEU A 80 -6.36 -16.97 -6.29
CA LEU A 80 -5.79 -17.51 -7.51
C LEU A 80 -6.24 -16.67 -8.72
N GLY A 81 -7.52 -16.30 -8.78
CA GLY A 81 -8.07 -15.46 -9.85
C GLY A 81 -7.34 -14.14 -9.97
N VAL A 82 -7.17 -13.39 -8.89
CA VAL A 82 -6.54 -12.06 -8.93
C VAL A 82 -5.04 -12.10 -9.25
N VAL A 83 -4.34 -13.17 -8.84
CA VAL A 83 -2.88 -13.30 -9.04
C VAL A 83 -2.53 -13.84 -10.43
N MET A 84 -3.38 -14.72 -10.98
CA MET A 84 -3.09 -15.46 -12.24
C MET A 84 -2.73 -14.55 -13.43
N PRO A 85 -3.45 -13.47 -13.75
CA PRO A 85 -3.12 -12.62 -14.88
C PRO A 85 -1.70 -12.04 -14.77
N SER A 86 -1.37 -11.47 -13.61
CA SER A 86 -0.04 -10.90 -13.35
C SER A 86 1.06 -11.96 -13.45
N PHE A 87 0.81 -13.15 -12.94
CA PHE A 87 1.76 -14.26 -12.98
C PHE A 87 2.08 -14.67 -14.42
N PHE A 88 1.05 -14.88 -15.25
CA PHE A 88 1.26 -15.23 -16.67
C PHE A 88 1.94 -14.12 -17.45
N ILE A 89 1.56 -12.86 -17.24
CA ILE A 89 2.19 -11.71 -17.90
C ILE A 89 3.67 -11.64 -17.53
N ILE A 90 4.02 -11.78 -16.25
CA ILE A 90 5.40 -11.74 -15.79
C ILE A 90 6.20 -12.90 -16.37
N LEU A 91 5.66 -14.12 -16.42
CA LEU A 91 6.32 -15.27 -17.04
C LEU A 91 6.59 -15.05 -18.52
N LEU A 92 5.59 -14.52 -19.24
CA LEU A 92 5.74 -14.21 -20.67
C LEU A 92 6.83 -13.14 -20.88
N ILE A 93 6.79 -12.06 -20.11
CA ILE A 93 7.79 -11.01 -20.16
C ILE A 93 9.18 -11.56 -19.81
N ALA A 94 9.30 -12.38 -18.76
CA ALA A 94 10.57 -12.97 -18.36
C ALA A 94 11.16 -13.87 -19.45
N ALA A 95 10.33 -14.66 -20.12
CA ALA A 95 10.75 -15.51 -21.24
C ALA A 95 11.26 -14.68 -22.43
N LEU A 96 10.55 -13.58 -22.75
CA LEU A 96 10.95 -12.66 -23.84
C LEU A 96 12.20 -11.85 -23.45
N LEU A 97 12.23 -11.31 -22.22
CA LEU A 97 13.33 -10.45 -21.74
C LEU A 97 14.66 -11.18 -21.64
N LYS A 98 14.69 -12.51 -21.47
CA LYS A 98 15.92 -13.29 -21.37
C LYS A 98 16.88 -13.02 -22.56
N ASN A 99 16.34 -12.82 -23.76
CA ASN A 99 17.11 -12.49 -24.93
C ASN A 99 17.33 -10.98 -25.09
N PHE A 100 16.36 -10.15 -24.68
CA PHE A 100 16.45 -8.69 -24.77
C PHE A 100 17.42 -8.07 -23.76
N MET A 101 17.62 -8.69 -22.61
CA MET A 101 18.58 -8.24 -21.58
C MET A 101 20.03 -8.18 -22.08
N LYS A 102 20.35 -8.80 -23.21
CA LYS A 102 21.66 -8.73 -23.83
C LYS A 102 21.91 -7.42 -24.59
N TYR A 103 20.87 -6.69 -24.94
CA TYR A 103 20.99 -5.42 -25.66
C TYR A 103 21.34 -4.27 -24.72
N ALA A 104 22.39 -3.52 -25.05
CA ALA A 104 22.86 -2.39 -24.25
C ALA A 104 21.78 -1.32 -24.00
N GLY A 105 20.90 -1.06 -24.99
CA GLY A 105 19.80 -0.13 -24.87
C GLY A 105 18.76 -0.54 -23.79
N VAL A 106 18.46 -1.83 -23.70
CA VAL A 106 17.55 -2.36 -22.66
C VAL A 106 18.16 -2.23 -21.28
N GLN A 107 19.45 -2.53 -21.15
CA GLN A 107 20.17 -2.37 -19.88
C GLN A 107 20.23 -0.90 -19.44
N ALA A 108 20.50 0.02 -20.38
CA ALA A 108 20.51 1.46 -20.12
C ALA A 108 19.13 1.95 -19.65
N PHE A 109 18.06 1.53 -20.33
CA PHE A 109 16.67 1.86 -19.95
C PHE A 109 16.33 1.35 -18.55
N LEU A 110 16.59 0.07 -18.25
CA LEU A 110 16.33 -0.51 -16.93
C LEU A 110 17.18 0.15 -15.83
N SER A 111 18.42 0.52 -16.13
CA SER A 111 19.26 1.23 -15.15
C SER A 111 18.76 2.64 -14.88
N GLY A 112 18.12 3.30 -15.86
CA GLY A 112 17.45 4.59 -15.67
C GLY A 112 16.17 4.52 -14.85
N ILE A 113 15.43 3.40 -14.91
CA ILE A 113 14.20 3.21 -14.11
C ILE A 113 14.51 3.02 -12.62
N ARG A 114 15.62 2.38 -12.26
CA ARG A 114 15.98 2.12 -10.85
C ARG A 114 15.95 3.37 -9.96
N PRO A 115 16.64 4.47 -10.32
CA PRO A 115 16.58 5.69 -9.49
C PRO A 115 15.18 6.30 -9.43
N CYS A 116 14.36 6.19 -10.49
CA CYS A 116 12.98 6.67 -10.46
C CYS A 116 12.13 5.89 -9.45
N VAL A 117 12.24 4.56 -9.43
CA VAL A 117 11.54 3.73 -8.43
C VAL A 117 11.99 4.06 -7.00
N VAL A 118 13.29 4.22 -6.79
CA VAL A 118 13.83 4.63 -5.48
C VAL A 118 13.28 6.01 -5.07
N ALA A 119 13.25 6.97 -6.00
CA ALA A 119 12.71 8.30 -5.73
C ALA A 119 11.22 8.26 -5.38
N MET A 120 10.41 7.41 -6.05
CA MET A 120 8.98 7.23 -5.73
C MET A 120 8.80 6.64 -4.32
N ILE A 121 9.59 5.62 -3.95
CA ILE A 121 9.54 5.01 -2.62
C ILE A 121 9.94 6.05 -1.55
N LEU A 122 11.01 6.80 -1.78
CA LEU A 122 11.46 7.85 -0.85
C LEU A 122 10.43 8.97 -0.73
N SER A 123 9.84 9.41 -1.85
CA SER A 123 8.78 10.42 -1.84
C SER A 123 7.59 9.98 -0.99
N THR A 124 7.12 8.75 -1.20
CA THR A 124 6.02 8.19 -0.40
C THR A 124 6.40 8.09 1.08
N ALA A 125 7.60 7.62 1.40
CA ALA A 125 8.07 7.52 2.78
C ALA A 125 8.15 8.90 3.47
N VAL A 126 8.64 9.91 2.77
CA VAL A 126 8.70 11.30 3.27
C VAL A 126 7.29 11.86 3.48
N THR A 127 6.41 11.70 2.49
CA THR A 127 5.03 12.21 2.58
C THR A 127 4.27 11.55 3.72
N MET A 128 4.35 10.22 3.86
CA MET A 128 3.71 9.50 4.96
C MET A 128 4.33 9.85 6.31
N GLY A 129 5.67 10.01 6.36
CA GLY A 129 6.37 10.41 7.57
C GLY A 129 5.97 11.81 8.04
N LEU A 130 5.93 12.77 7.13
CA LEU A 130 5.46 14.13 7.42
C LEU A 130 3.99 14.14 7.83
N GLY A 131 3.14 13.36 7.15
CA GLY A 131 1.74 13.21 7.51
C GLY A 131 1.53 12.71 8.94
N THR A 132 2.33 11.72 9.35
CA THR A 132 2.21 11.13 10.68
C THR A 132 2.81 12.01 11.79
N LEU A 133 3.95 12.65 11.53
CA LEU A 133 4.67 13.43 12.55
C LEU A 133 4.17 14.87 12.71
N PHE A 134 3.66 15.47 11.64
CA PHE A 134 3.27 16.88 11.60
C PHE A 134 1.79 17.08 11.27
N SER A 135 0.99 16.02 11.21
CA SER A 135 -0.41 16.06 10.79
C SER A 135 -0.62 16.76 9.43
N VAL A 136 0.41 16.73 8.58
CA VAL A 136 0.37 17.27 7.21
C VAL A 136 -0.48 16.34 6.36
N ARG A 137 -1.66 16.79 5.96
CA ARG A 137 -2.64 15.95 5.25
C ARG A 137 -2.67 16.16 3.75
N SER A 138 -2.01 17.21 3.27
CA SER A 138 -1.92 17.51 1.84
C SER A 138 -0.52 17.90 1.41
N VAL A 139 -0.23 17.73 0.12
CA VAL A 139 1.06 18.15 -0.48
C VAL A 139 1.16 19.69 -0.54
N ASP A 140 0.02 20.39 -0.53
CA ASP A 140 -0.05 21.84 -0.45
C ASP A 140 0.51 22.36 0.89
N ASP A 141 0.29 21.61 1.98
CA ASP A 141 0.85 21.93 3.29
C ASP A 141 2.38 21.77 3.29
N ILE A 142 2.91 20.79 2.55
CA ILE A 142 4.35 20.59 2.36
C ILE A 142 4.93 21.72 1.49
N GLY A 143 4.22 22.13 0.45
CA GLY A 143 4.59 23.25 -0.39
C GLY A 143 4.70 24.57 0.38
N SER A 144 3.79 24.80 1.32
CA SER A 144 3.80 25.96 2.21
C SER A 144 4.96 25.91 3.23
N LEU A 145 5.30 24.72 3.74
CA LEU A 145 6.41 24.53 4.67
C LEU A 145 7.78 24.70 3.99
N LEU A 146 7.93 24.27 2.75
CA LEU A 146 9.20 24.30 2.01
C LEU A 146 9.35 25.53 1.11
N ASN A 147 8.32 26.39 1.02
CA ASN A 147 8.27 27.54 0.12
C ASN A 147 8.66 27.19 -1.34
N LEU A 148 8.41 25.93 -1.73
CA LEU A 148 8.64 25.42 -3.06
C LEU A 148 7.38 25.68 -3.88
N GLY A 149 7.41 26.68 -4.77
CA GLY A 149 6.31 27.05 -5.66
C GLY A 149 5.96 25.93 -6.68
N LEU A 150 5.55 24.76 -6.18
CA LEU A 150 5.05 23.67 -7.00
C LEU A 150 3.59 23.95 -7.35
N SER A 151 3.33 24.11 -8.63
CA SER A 151 2.00 24.42 -9.18
C SER A 151 0.96 23.36 -8.77
N SER A 152 -0.19 23.84 -8.30
CA SER A 152 -1.30 23.10 -7.70
C SER A 152 -1.98 22.05 -8.61
N GLU A 153 -1.68 22.00 -9.90
CA GLU A 153 -2.36 21.11 -10.85
C GLU A 153 -1.97 19.63 -10.79
N ALA A 154 -0.71 19.34 -10.43
CA ALA A 154 -0.26 17.94 -10.28
C ALA A 154 -0.74 17.31 -8.96
N VAL A 155 -1.11 18.13 -7.99
CA VAL A 155 -1.47 17.75 -6.63
C VAL A 155 -2.97 17.41 -6.50
N SER A 156 -3.82 18.09 -7.28
CA SER A 156 -5.27 17.89 -7.25
C SER A 156 -5.70 16.47 -7.66
N SER A 157 -4.93 15.81 -8.53
CA SER A 157 -5.20 14.45 -8.97
C SER A 157 -4.96 13.39 -7.88
N TYR A 158 -4.06 13.67 -6.92
CA TYR A 158 -3.79 12.78 -5.79
C TYR A 158 -4.77 12.97 -4.64
N SER A 159 -5.27 14.18 -4.41
CA SER A 159 -6.18 14.49 -3.31
C SER A 159 -7.61 13.93 -3.53
N SER A 160 -8.01 13.72 -4.79
CA SER A 160 -9.30 13.12 -5.13
C SER A 160 -9.41 11.63 -4.77
N ALA A 161 -8.28 10.95 -4.56
CA ALA A 161 -8.25 9.53 -4.22
C ALA A 161 -8.30 9.25 -2.71
N THR A 162 -8.05 10.25 -1.86
CA THR A 162 -7.91 10.07 -0.40
C THR A 162 -8.97 10.77 0.44
N GLY A 163 -10.13 11.11 -0.11
CA GLY A 163 -11.28 11.60 0.67
C GLY A 163 -11.02 12.89 1.44
N SER A 164 -11.80 13.90 1.13
CA SER A 164 -11.86 15.24 1.72
C SER A 164 -11.36 15.38 3.16
N LEU A 165 -10.28 16.15 3.36
CA LEU A 165 -9.83 16.57 4.68
C LEU A 165 -9.69 18.09 4.71
N SER A 166 -10.43 18.69 5.65
CA SER A 166 -10.46 20.14 5.90
C SER A 166 -9.07 20.71 6.19
N SER A 167 -8.81 21.91 5.70
CA SER A 167 -7.66 22.76 6.06
C SER A 167 -7.53 22.86 7.58
N GLY A 168 -6.64 22.08 8.16
CA GLY A 168 -6.27 22.16 9.57
C GLY A 168 -4.85 22.70 9.70
N ALA A 169 -4.60 23.54 10.70
CA ALA A 169 -3.26 24.03 11.02
C ALA A 169 -2.31 22.83 11.22
N VAL A 170 -1.07 22.96 10.73
CA VAL A 170 -0.01 21.97 10.96
C VAL A 170 0.29 21.92 12.45
N VAL A 171 -0.15 20.86 13.11
CA VAL A 171 0.10 20.64 14.54
C VAL A 171 1.08 19.47 14.67
N PRO A 172 2.27 19.69 15.23
CA PRO A 172 3.22 18.60 15.44
C PRO A 172 2.67 17.61 16.48
N ASP A 173 2.67 16.33 16.13
CA ASP A 173 2.35 15.26 17.08
C ASP A 173 3.60 14.91 17.90
N TYR A 174 3.75 15.59 19.05
CA TYR A 174 4.89 15.38 19.95
C TYR A 174 5.01 13.93 20.42
N LYS A 175 3.88 13.21 20.56
CA LYS A 175 3.86 11.80 20.98
C LYS A 175 4.44 10.92 19.85
N GLY A 176 4.01 11.16 18.60
CA GLY A 176 4.53 10.46 17.42
C GLY A 176 6.01 10.74 17.18
N ILE A 177 6.44 12.00 17.32
CA ILE A 177 7.85 12.42 17.20
C ILE A 177 8.71 11.72 18.26
N PHE A 178 8.24 11.65 19.51
CA PHE A 178 8.94 10.97 20.60
C PHE A 178 9.16 9.48 20.29
N ILE A 179 8.11 8.77 19.86
CA ILE A 179 8.19 7.36 19.48
C ILE A 179 9.18 7.18 18.31
N PHE A 180 9.11 8.03 17.31
CA PHE A 180 9.99 7.96 16.14
C PHE A 180 11.46 8.14 16.50
N VAL A 181 11.78 9.18 17.27
CA VAL A 181 13.14 9.44 17.75
C VAL A 181 13.64 8.29 18.63
N PHE A 182 12.80 7.80 19.53
CA PHE A 182 13.14 6.66 20.40
C PHE A 182 13.48 5.40 19.58
N LEU A 183 12.68 5.09 18.55
CA LEU A 183 12.94 3.94 17.69
C LEU A 183 14.23 4.09 16.86
N ILE A 184 14.53 5.30 16.37
CA ILE A 184 15.80 5.58 15.69
C ILE A 184 16.98 5.35 16.64
N VAL A 185 16.94 5.91 17.83
CA VAL A 185 17.99 5.76 18.84
C VAL A 185 18.18 4.28 19.19
N LEU A 186 17.07 3.57 19.41
CA LEU A 186 17.09 2.13 19.69
C LEU A 186 17.73 1.34 18.54
N HIS A 187 17.39 1.66 17.30
CA HIS A 187 17.96 1.00 16.11
C HIS A 187 19.48 1.24 16.00
N VAL A 188 19.92 2.49 16.20
CA VAL A 188 21.33 2.88 16.12
C VAL A 188 22.13 2.22 17.24
N LEU A 189 21.62 2.26 18.49
CA LEU A 189 22.24 1.60 19.63
C LEU A 189 22.37 0.09 19.40
N TRP A 190 21.30 -0.55 18.96
CA TRP A 190 21.31 -2.00 18.69
C TRP A 190 22.31 -2.38 17.61
N LYS A 191 22.37 -1.61 16.54
CA LYS A 191 23.34 -1.78 15.44
C LYS A 191 24.78 -1.58 15.95
N HIS A 192 24.99 -0.63 16.85
CA HIS A 192 26.32 -0.36 17.43
C HIS A 192 26.77 -1.51 18.35
N PHE A 193 25.89 -1.98 19.26
CA PHE A 193 26.25 -3.02 20.23
C PHE A 193 26.27 -4.44 19.65
N ARG A 194 25.31 -4.79 18.80
CA ARG A 194 25.14 -6.17 18.33
C ARG A 194 25.70 -6.42 16.93
N LYS A 195 26.11 -5.40 16.19
CA LYS A 195 26.57 -5.47 14.77
C LYS A 195 25.58 -6.20 13.84
N LYS A 196 24.31 -6.37 14.26
CA LYS A 196 23.22 -6.97 13.49
C LYS A 196 22.06 -5.97 13.39
N THR A 197 21.41 -5.92 12.25
CA THR A 197 20.19 -5.12 12.06
C THR A 197 19.01 -5.78 12.76
N ILE A 198 18.14 -4.96 13.38
CA ILE A 198 16.89 -5.42 13.97
C ILE A 198 15.97 -5.86 12.83
N SER A 199 15.26 -6.98 13.01
CA SER A 199 14.22 -7.41 12.07
C SER A 199 13.12 -6.33 11.95
N PRO A 200 12.65 -6.00 10.73
CA PRO A 200 11.55 -5.05 10.54
C PRO A 200 10.29 -5.40 11.35
N ILE A 201 9.99 -6.70 11.48
CA ILE A 201 8.84 -7.19 12.26
C ILE A 201 8.99 -6.82 13.74
N LEU A 202 10.20 -6.96 14.30
CA LEU A 202 10.45 -6.60 15.70
C LEU A 202 10.29 -5.09 15.92
N MET A 203 10.75 -4.27 14.96
CA MET A 203 10.55 -2.81 15.01
C MET A 203 9.07 -2.43 14.98
N LEU A 204 8.26 -3.11 14.16
CA LEU A 204 6.80 -2.90 14.11
C LEU A 204 6.13 -3.26 15.43
N LEU A 205 6.47 -4.41 16.02
CA LEU A 205 5.92 -4.83 17.32
C LEU A 205 6.29 -3.88 18.45
N LEU A 206 7.54 -3.40 18.47
CA LEU A 206 7.99 -2.39 19.44
C LEU A 206 7.27 -1.06 19.26
N SER A 207 7.11 -0.60 18.01
CA SER A 207 6.35 0.61 17.68
C SER A 207 4.89 0.50 18.13
N ALA A 208 4.24 -0.64 17.86
CA ALA A 208 2.86 -0.89 18.28
C ALA A 208 2.72 -0.89 19.80
N GLY A 209 3.63 -1.57 20.51
CA GLY A 209 3.63 -1.59 21.98
C GLY A 209 3.84 -0.21 22.59
N LEU A 210 4.78 0.57 22.08
CA LEU A 210 5.01 1.95 22.51
C LEU A 210 3.82 2.86 22.19
N GLY A 211 3.21 2.68 21.00
CA GLY A 211 2.01 3.42 20.62
C GLY A 211 0.87 3.17 21.59
N MET A 212 0.59 1.90 21.93
CA MET A 212 -0.44 1.57 22.94
C MET A 212 -0.16 2.19 24.29
N VAL A 213 1.08 2.23 24.73
CA VAL A 213 1.44 2.85 26.03
C VAL A 213 1.30 4.37 25.98
N VAL A 214 1.82 5.03 24.94
CA VAL A 214 1.86 6.49 24.85
C VAL A 214 0.49 7.11 24.53
N TYR A 215 -0.33 6.42 23.73
CA TYR A 215 -1.67 6.91 23.34
C TYR A 215 -2.80 6.29 24.18
N GLY A 216 -2.58 5.13 24.81
CA GLY A 216 -3.62 4.44 25.59
C GLY A 216 -3.58 4.74 27.09
N VAL A 217 -2.46 5.23 27.64
CA VAL A 217 -2.29 5.53 29.08
C VAL A 217 -2.26 7.04 29.34
N LEU A 218 -2.02 7.86 28.34
CA LEU A 218 -1.98 9.34 28.38
C LEU A 218 -3.08 9.93 27.50
#